data_e762390d36c258c058dae735dc233200
#
_entry.id   e762390d36c258c058dae735dc233200
#
_cell.length_a   1.000
_cell.length_b   1.000
_cell.length_c   1.000
_cell.angle_alpha   90.00
_cell.angle_beta   90.00
_cell.angle_gamma   90.00
#
_symmetry.space_group_name_H-M   'P 1'
#
loop_
_entity.id
_entity.type
_entity.pdbx_description
1 polymer ?
#
loop_
_entity_poly.entity_id
_entity_poly.type
_entity_poly.pdbx_seq_one_letter_code
_entity_poly.pdbx_strand_id
1 'polypeptide(L)'
;MVLKSYRETLNDGFLQYGYKKTERSEEGKRIGEKFHEEGKLAYKVMSLRDSDYKMVGVLTTGLDVKVKTLYPPSFRKINKNKLKVLMDGIEYDVIKADHDSNKQYLFFYLQQAVKSRE
;
A
#
# COMPACT_ATOMS: atom_id res chain seq x y z
N MET A 1 -34.85 3.94 19.79
CA MET A 1 -34.34 3.64 18.43
C MET A 1 -32.83 3.57 18.46
N VAL A 2 -32.31 2.45 18.03
CA VAL A 2 -30.86 2.29 17.98
C VAL A 2 -30.39 2.70 16.59
N LEU A 3 -29.51 3.70 16.55
CA LEU A 3 -28.90 4.12 15.30
C LEU A 3 -27.78 3.14 14.95
N LYS A 4 -27.86 2.56 13.78
CA LYS A 4 -26.79 1.72 13.28
C LYS A 4 -25.60 2.59 12.96
N SER A 5 -24.44 2.25 13.51
CA SER A 5 -23.20 2.91 13.11
C SER A 5 -22.98 2.67 11.62
N TYR A 6 -22.61 3.71 10.93
CA TYR A 6 -22.22 3.58 9.54
C TYR A 6 -20.92 2.80 9.47
N ARG A 7 -20.93 1.75 8.69
CA ARG A 7 -19.72 0.98 8.41
C ARG A 7 -19.40 1.12 6.95
N GLU A 8 -18.20 1.58 6.68
CA GLU A 8 -17.74 1.66 5.32
C GLU A 8 -17.40 0.28 4.80
N THR A 9 -17.81 0.01 3.59
CA THR A 9 -17.57 -1.28 2.96
C THR A 9 -16.21 -1.25 2.26
N LEU A 10 -15.34 -2.16 2.62
CA LEU A 10 -14.02 -2.31 1.99
C LEU A 10 -14.04 -3.58 1.16
N ASN A 11 -14.69 -3.49 0.00
CA ASN A 11 -15.00 -4.68 -0.79
C ASN A 11 -14.51 -4.63 -2.23
N ASP A 12 -13.53 -3.80 -2.52
CA ASP A 12 -12.97 -3.75 -3.86
C ASP A 12 -11.95 -4.86 -4.11
N GLY A 13 -11.55 -5.56 -3.07
CA GLY A 13 -10.64 -6.68 -3.17
C GLY A 13 -9.72 -6.74 -1.96
N PHE A 14 -8.66 -7.53 -2.10
CA PHE A 14 -7.62 -7.65 -1.09
C PHE A 14 -6.29 -7.23 -1.68
N LEU A 15 -5.53 -6.49 -0.90
CA LEU A 15 -4.16 -6.17 -1.25
C LEU A 15 -3.21 -6.87 -0.28
N GLN A 16 -1.98 -7.05 -0.74
CA GLN A 16 -0.89 -7.55 0.10
C GLN A 16 0.12 -6.42 0.24
N TYR A 17 0.60 -6.18 1.45
CA TYR A 17 1.68 -5.22 1.64
C TYR A 17 2.90 -5.95 2.16
N GLY A 18 4.06 -5.44 1.80
CA GLY A 18 5.31 -6.08 2.18
C GLY A 18 6.50 -5.44 1.50
N TYR A 19 7.54 -6.22 1.32
CA TYR A 19 8.82 -5.73 0.81
C TYR A 19 9.36 -6.64 -0.26
N LYS A 20 10.16 -6.06 -1.14
CA LYS A 20 11.00 -6.83 -2.05
C LYS A 20 12.26 -7.23 -1.32
N LYS A 21 12.60 -8.49 -1.36
CA LYS A 21 13.83 -9.01 -0.79
C LYS A 21 14.66 -9.69 -1.86
N THR A 22 15.96 -9.46 -1.82
CA THR A 22 16.89 -10.08 -2.74
C THR A 22 16.98 -11.58 -2.43
N GLU A 23 16.78 -12.39 -3.46
CA GLU A 23 17.02 -13.82 -3.38
C GLU A 23 18.42 -14.12 -3.89
N ARG A 24 19.09 -15.06 -3.21
CA ARG A 24 20.41 -15.51 -3.60
C ARG A 24 20.42 -16.99 -3.80
N SER A 25 21.26 -17.45 -4.71
CA SER A 25 21.48 -18.88 -4.92
C SER A 25 22.28 -19.45 -3.74
N GLU A 26 22.40 -20.76 -3.69
CA GLU A 26 23.23 -21.43 -2.68
C GLU A 26 24.68 -20.96 -2.73
N GLU A 27 25.13 -20.49 -3.88
CA GLU A 27 26.48 -19.97 -4.07
C GLU A 27 26.62 -18.50 -3.68
N GLY A 28 25.54 -17.89 -3.18
CA GLY A 28 25.55 -16.50 -2.78
C GLY A 28 25.31 -15.49 -3.89
N LYS A 29 25.06 -15.95 -5.10
CA LYS A 29 24.79 -15.05 -6.23
C LYS A 29 23.37 -14.53 -6.16
N ARG A 30 23.23 -13.24 -6.48
CA ARG A 30 21.90 -12.64 -6.58
C ARG A 30 21.17 -13.23 -7.79
N ILE A 31 20.00 -13.81 -7.55
CA ILE A 31 19.18 -14.39 -8.60
C ILE A 31 17.90 -13.61 -8.86
N GLY A 32 17.64 -12.54 -8.10
CA GLY A 32 16.48 -11.69 -8.30
C GLY A 32 15.92 -11.15 -7.01
N GLU A 33 14.73 -10.62 -7.11
CA GLU A 33 13.99 -10.10 -5.97
C GLU A 33 12.63 -10.76 -5.92
N LYS A 34 12.16 -10.97 -4.70
CA LYS A 34 10.86 -11.58 -4.48
C LYS A 34 10.07 -10.75 -3.48
N PHE A 35 8.77 -10.60 -3.73
CA PHE A 35 7.88 -9.93 -2.80
C PHE A 35 7.62 -10.83 -1.59
N HIS A 36 7.83 -10.27 -0.40
CA HIS A 36 7.54 -10.94 0.86
C HIS A 36 6.37 -10.25 1.52
N GLU A 37 5.26 -10.95 1.65
CA GLU A 37 4.05 -10.42 2.24
C GLU A 37 4.21 -10.24 3.74
N GLU A 38 3.88 -9.05 4.24
CA GLU A 38 3.79 -8.77 5.67
C GLU A 38 2.34 -8.83 6.15
N GLY A 39 1.40 -8.53 5.29
CA GLY A 39 -0.01 -8.60 5.63
C GLY A 39 -0.90 -8.49 4.42
N LYS A 40 -2.17 -8.80 4.65
CA LYS A 40 -3.21 -8.76 3.63
C LYS A 40 -4.40 -7.99 4.17
N LEU A 41 -4.92 -7.08 3.39
CA LEU A 41 -6.01 -6.19 3.83
C LEU A 41 -7.05 -6.05 2.74
N ALA A 42 -8.32 -6.06 3.15
CA ALA A 42 -9.41 -5.67 2.27
C ALA A 42 -9.31 -4.16 2.04
N TYR A 43 -9.63 -3.71 0.84
CA TYR A 43 -9.49 -2.30 0.51
C TYR A 43 -10.69 -1.74 -0.23
N LYS A 44 -10.74 -0.42 -0.27
CA LYS A 44 -11.66 0.35 -1.10
C LYS A 44 -10.85 1.39 -1.85
N VAL A 45 -11.06 1.47 -3.16
CA VAL A 45 -10.43 2.51 -3.98
C VAL A 45 -11.07 3.85 -3.67
N MET A 46 -10.22 4.86 -3.47
CA MET A 46 -10.65 6.22 -3.16
C MET A 46 -10.30 7.14 -4.32
N SER A 47 -11.05 8.24 -4.44
CA SER A 47 -10.73 9.26 -5.43
C SER A 47 -9.50 10.04 -5.03
N LEU A 48 -8.65 10.33 -6.00
CA LEU A 48 -7.52 11.23 -5.80
C LEU A 48 -7.97 12.67 -5.98
N ARG A 49 -7.56 13.52 -5.06
CA ARG A 49 -7.89 14.95 -5.06
C ARG A 49 -6.61 15.76 -5.20
N ASP A 50 -6.77 17.03 -5.59
CA ASP A 50 -5.63 17.92 -5.69
C ASP A 50 -4.84 18.00 -4.38
N SER A 51 -5.56 17.99 -3.25
CA SER A 51 -4.91 17.99 -1.95
C SER A 51 -4.05 16.76 -1.71
N ASP A 52 -4.41 15.62 -2.29
CA ASP A 52 -3.63 14.39 -2.15
C ASP A 52 -2.29 14.52 -2.87
N TYR A 53 -2.31 15.11 -4.07
CA TYR A 53 -1.08 15.35 -4.83
C TYR A 53 -0.16 16.32 -4.11
N LYS A 54 -0.73 17.37 -3.53
CA LYS A 54 0.05 18.34 -2.76
C LYS A 54 0.65 17.72 -1.51
N MET A 55 -0.09 16.84 -0.85
CA MET A 55 0.35 16.21 0.38
C MET A 55 1.57 15.31 0.17
N VAL A 56 1.59 14.56 -0.93
CA VAL A 56 2.73 13.67 -1.19
C VAL A 56 3.93 14.41 -1.77
N GLY A 57 3.75 15.69 -2.13
CA GLY A 57 4.84 16.57 -2.54
C GLY A 57 5.20 16.47 -4.01
N VAL A 58 6.16 17.28 -4.38
CA VAL A 58 6.57 17.45 -5.78
C VAL A 58 7.56 16.39 -6.26
N LEU A 59 8.01 15.52 -5.36
CA LEU A 59 9.02 14.54 -5.69
C LEU A 59 8.48 13.34 -6.46
N THR A 60 7.16 13.19 -6.50
CA THR A 60 6.54 12.10 -7.24
C THR A 60 6.12 12.58 -8.60
N THR A 61 6.26 11.72 -9.60
CA THR A 61 5.78 12.00 -10.95
C THR A 61 4.28 11.83 -11.07
N GLY A 62 3.64 11.32 -10.04
CA GLY A 62 2.19 11.18 -9.98
C GLY A 62 1.78 10.11 -9.02
N LEU A 63 0.49 10.11 -8.74
CA LEU A 63 -0.16 9.06 -7.98
C LEU A 63 -1.10 8.32 -8.92
N ASP A 64 -1.12 7.01 -8.83
CA ASP A 64 -2.01 6.22 -9.67
C ASP A 64 -3.29 5.86 -8.95
N VAL A 65 -3.20 5.56 -7.66
CA VAL A 65 -4.37 5.14 -6.90
C VAL A 65 -4.19 5.44 -5.42
N LYS A 66 -5.32 5.69 -4.77
CA LYS A 66 -5.42 5.82 -3.32
C LYS A 66 -6.39 4.77 -2.83
N VAL A 67 -6.00 4.02 -1.82
CA VAL A 67 -6.87 2.99 -1.25
C VAL A 67 -6.99 3.15 0.25
N LYS A 68 -8.13 2.73 0.76
CA LYS A 68 -8.47 2.78 2.18
C LYS A 68 -8.61 1.37 2.69
N THR A 69 -8.01 1.10 3.84
CA THR A 69 -8.09 -0.21 4.50
C THR A 69 -8.36 0.00 5.98
N LEU A 70 -8.64 -1.07 6.69
CA LEU A 70 -8.60 -1.01 8.15
C LEU A 70 -7.13 -0.89 8.59
N TYR A 71 -6.94 -0.23 9.73
CA TYR A 71 -5.60 -0.05 10.28
C TYR A 71 -5.24 -1.24 11.15
N PRO A 72 -4.33 -2.12 10.71
CA PRO A 72 -3.95 -3.25 11.57
C PRO A 72 -3.03 -2.78 12.69
N PRO A 73 -3.22 -3.26 13.91
CA PRO A 73 -2.36 -2.83 15.02
C PRO A 73 -0.87 -3.08 14.78
N SER A 74 -0.55 -4.15 14.07
CA SER A 74 0.85 -4.48 13.75
C SER A 74 1.51 -3.48 12.82
N PHE A 75 0.72 -2.66 12.12
CA PHE A 75 1.26 -1.71 11.16
C PHE A 75 2.12 -0.62 11.81
N ARG A 76 1.94 -0.38 13.09
CA ARG A 76 2.79 0.59 13.81
C ARG A 76 4.27 0.22 13.76
N LYS A 77 4.55 -1.09 13.74
CA LYS A 77 5.91 -1.61 13.78
C LYS A 77 6.50 -1.82 12.40
N ILE A 78 5.71 -1.59 11.37
CA ILE A 78 6.16 -1.78 10.00
C ILE A 78 7.08 -0.62 9.59
N ASN A 79 8.22 -0.97 9.03
CA ASN A 79 9.09 0.02 8.41
C ASN A 79 8.46 0.43 7.09
N LYS A 80 8.08 1.71 6.99
CA LYS A 80 7.37 2.21 5.81
C LYS A 80 8.30 2.57 4.66
N ASN A 81 9.61 2.55 4.89
CA ASN A 81 10.57 2.75 3.82
C ASN A 81 10.57 1.52 2.91
N LYS A 82 10.47 1.76 1.62
CA LYS A 82 10.47 0.71 0.59
C LYS A 82 9.29 -0.26 0.71
N LEU A 83 8.24 0.15 1.39
CA LEU A 83 7.03 -0.65 1.46
C LEU A 83 6.39 -0.73 0.08
N LYS A 84 5.92 -1.93 -0.26
CA LYS A 84 5.25 -2.20 -1.54
C LYS A 84 3.86 -2.74 -1.28
N VAL A 85 2.98 -2.54 -2.25
CA VAL A 85 1.64 -3.12 -2.24
C VAL A 85 1.47 -3.91 -3.52
N LEU A 86 0.98 -5.12 -3.37
CA LEU A 86 0.58 -5.95 -4.50
C LEU A 86 -0.95 -6.01 -4.49
N MET A 87 -1.56 -5.54 -5.54
CA MET A 87 -3.00 -5.39 -5.61
C MET A 87 -3.45 -5.73 -7.03
N ASP A 88 -4.35 -6.70 -7.10
CA ASP A 88 -4.90 -7.13 -8.39
C ASP A 88 -3.79 -7.53 -9.39
N GLY A 89 -2.77 -8.20 -8.90
CA GLY A 89 -1.64 -8.63 -9.72
C GLY A 89 -0.65 -7.55 -10.10
N ILE A 90 -0.86 -6.32 -9.63
CA ILE A 90 -0.02 -5.19 -9.97
C ILE A 90 0.75 -4.74 -8.73
N GLU A 91 2.03 -4.51 -8.92
CA GLU A 91 2.90 -4.02 -7.85
C GLU A 91 2.94 -2.50 -7.84
N TYR A 92 2.79 -1.93 -6.65
CA TYR A 92 2.80 -0.49 -6.44
C TYR A 92 3.86 -0.11 -5.41
N ASP A 93 4.46 1.05 -5.62
CA ASP A 93 5.26 1.70 -4.59
C ASP A 93 4.33 2.47 -3.67
N VAL A 94 4.58 2.37 -2.37
CA VAL A 94 3.84 3.16 -1.40
C VAL A 94 4.54 4.51 -1.27
N ILE A 95 3.93 5.53 -1.85
CA ILE A 95 4.47 6.88 -1.79
C ILE A 95 4.26 7.45 -0.39
N LYS A 96 3.09 7.20 0.17
CA LYS A 96 2.76 7.60 1.52
C LYS A 96 1.74 6.64 2.11
N ALA A 97 1.88 6.36 3.41
CA ALA A 97 0.86 5.68 4.19
C ALA A 97 0.43 6.63 5.30
N ASP A 98 -0.86 6.87 5.39
CA ASP A 98 -1.42 7.79 6.36
C ASP A 98 -2.57 7.11 7.10
N HIS A 99 -3.05 7.72 8.15
CA HIS A 99 -4.17 7.16 8.92
C HIS A 99 -5.06 8.28 9.41
N ASP A 100 -6.29 7.93 9.77
CA ASP A 100 -7.19 8.91 10.38
C ASP A 100 -6.78 9.16 11.84
N SER A 101 -7.40 10.17 12.46
CA SER A 101 -7.04 10.58 13.82
C SER A 101 -7.27 9.48 14.85
N ASN A 102 -8.24 8.61 14.60
CA ASN A 102 -8.57 7.51 15.51
C ASN A 102 -7.81 6.22 15.19
N LYS A 103 -7.00 6.22 14.15
CA LYS A 103 -6.26 5.04 13.70
C LYS A 103 -7.15 3.84 13.43
N GLN A 104 -8.34 4.11 12.87
CA GLN A 104 -9.25 3.08 12.42
C GLN A 104 -8.96 2.66 10.98
N TYR A 105 -8.52 3.60 10.18
CA TYR A 105 -8.32 3.40 8.75
C TYR A 105 -6.92 3.78 8.35
N LEU A 106 -6.44 3.08 7.35
CA LEU A 106 -5.12 3.30 6.75
C LEU A 106 -5.34 3.70 5.30
N PHE A 107 -4.62 4.71 4.85
CA PHE A 107 -4.68 5.18 3.48
C PHE A 107 -3.34 4.97 2.82
N PHE A 108 -3.32 4.24 1.72
CA PHE A 108 -2.13 4.06 0.91
C PHE A 108 -2.22 4.94 -0.33
N TYR A 109 -1.19 5.73 -0.54
CA TYR A 109 -1.04 6.54 -1.74
C TYR A 109 -0.02 5.83 -2.61
N LEU A 110 -0.48 5.32 -3.74
CA LEU A 110 0.25 4.32 -4.52
C LEU A 110 0.61 4.83 -5.90
N GLN A 111 1.79 4.44 -6.35
CA GLN A 111 2.24 4.66 -7.70
C GLN A 111 2.71 3.33 -8.25
N GLN A 112 2.27 3.00 -9.45
CA GLN A 112 2.63 1.72 -10.05
C GLN A 112 4.13 1.64 -10.23
N ALA A 113 4.71 0.53 -9.82
CA ALA A 113 6.14 0.32 -9.94
C ALA A 113 6.51 0.23 -11.41
N VAL A 114 7.59 0.92 -11.78
CA VAL A 114 8.09 0.85 -13.15
C VAL A 114 8.74 -0.50 -13.35
N LYS A 115 8.24 -1.26 -14.33
CA LYS A 115 8.88 -2.51 -14.69
C LYS A 115 10.09 -2.20 -15.56
N SER A 116 11.21 -2.77 -15.17
CA SER A 116 12.35 -2.68 -16.06
C SER A 116 12.06 -3.50 -17.30
N ARG A 117 12.34 -2.92 -18.44
CA ARG A 117 12.23 -3.63 -19.70
C ARG A 117 13.56 -4.26 -20.03
N GLU A 118 13.46 -5.43 -20.49
CA GLU A 118 14.62 -6.13 -21.00
C GLU A 118 14.77 -5.97 -22.48
#